data_2fac9a6f5e2c87d5d280baa2df2f8160
#
_entry.id   2fac9a6f5e2c87d5d280baa2df2f8160
#
_cell.length_a   1.000
_cell.length_b   1.000
_cell.length_c   1.000
_cell.angle_alpha   90.00
_cell.angle_beta   90.00
_cell.angle_gamma   90.00
#
_symmetry.space_group_name_H-M   'P 1'
#
loop_
_entity.id
_entity.type
_entity.pdbx_description
1 polymer ?
#
loop_
_entity_poly.entity_id
_entity_poly.type
_entity_poly.pdbx_seq_one_letter_code
_entity_poly.pdbx_strand_id
1 'polypeptide(L)'
;LINAYKNEIQFIFTFSNDGPSLPDAVEEKLGAITFVKLADDTVENEDAHKYLRKLCREENTSCDKDLLSLCAKDTPYRASELMGMYDTWYSNVLKTKIYPQYSNFKKLYDREEAKEIKGSAYSELQELIGLDSAKSVIEKAITYSKAQKIFADKGMKESRTAMHMVFTGNPGTAKTTVARLFARIFKENGVLSKGDLIECGRSDLVGKYVGWTAVQVKNMFKKAKGSVLFIDEAYSLCDDRSGSYGDEAINTIVQEMENNRDDMVVIFAGYPKEMNDFLDRNPGLRSRIAFHVNFGDYTAEELLSIVHLMAKNNEHKLADVVDETLLPFLERVCKKPNFGNGRFARNLIEGALFGQALRLTRQNFSTMTMDDIVTLKARDFDLTEDDTLEEEPKHIGFNR
;
A
#
# COMPACT_ATOMS: atom_id res chain seq x y z
N LEU A 1 -31.17 -21.75 21.37
CA LEU A 1 -30.32 -22.62 20.54
C LEU A 1 -29.29 -23.31 21.42
N ILE A 2 -28.47 -22.60 22.20
CA ILE A 2 -27.40 -23.13 23.06
C ILE A 2 -27.97 -24.16 24.04
N ASN A 3 -29.04 -23.84 24.75
CA ASN A 3 -29.70 -24.75 25.71
C ASN A 3 -30.30 -25.99 25.03
N ALA A 4 -30.65 -25.95 23.74
CA ALA A 4 -31.18 -27.09 23.02
C ALA A 4 -30.10 -28.11 22.63
N TYR A 5 -28.88 -27.64 22.39
CA TYR A 5 -27.77 -28.48 21.86
C TYR A 5 -26.59 -28.64 22.85
N LYS A 6 -26.74 -28.22 24.11
CA LYS A 6 -25.66 -28.24 25.13
C LYS A 6 -25.01 -29.59 25.38
N ASN A 7 -25.71 -30.70 25.08
CA ASN A 7 -25.19 -32.06 25.25
C ASN A 7 -24.59 -32.66 23.98
N GLU A 8 -24.76 -32.02 22.83
CA GLU A 8 -24.35 -32.52 21.52
C GLU A 8 -23.24 -31.67 20.89
N ILE A 9 -23.14 -30.39 21.26
CA ILE A 9 -22.21 -29.43 20.66
C ILE A 9 -21.46 -28.69 21.76
N GLN A 10 -20.14 -28.58 21.59
CA GLN A 10 -19.31 -27.72 22.43
C GLN A 10 -19.31 -26.31 21.86
N PHE A 11 -19.69 -25.33 22.66
CA PHE A 11 -19.69 -23.91 22.29
C PHE A 11 -18.44 -23.23 22.85
N ILE A 12 -17.71 -22.50 22.00
CA ILE A 12 -16.57 -21.69 22.41
C ILE A 12 -16.92 -20.21 22.19
N PHE A 13 -16.84 -19.43 23.27
CA PHE A 13 -17.03 -17.98 23.21
C PHE A 13 -15.70 -17.30 23.43
N THR A 14 -15.30 -16.41 22.52
CA THR A 14 -14.10 -15.60 22.62
C THR A 14 -14.47 -14.15 22.87
N PHE A 15 -13.86 -13.54 23.87
CA PHE A 15 -14.07 -12.15 24.25
C PHE A 15 -12.74 -11.41 24.31
N SER A 16 -12.76 -10.11 23.99
CA SER A 16 -11.62 -9.22 24.24
C SER A 16 -11.71 -8.70 25.68
N ASN A 17 -10.57 -8.58 26.35
CA ASN A 17 -10.49 -8.07 27.73
C ASN A 17 -10.75 -6.57 27.86
N ASP A 18 -11.02 -5.86 26.77
CA ASP A 18 -11.16 -4.39 26.75
C ASP A 18 -12.56 -3.88 27.12
N GLY A 19 -13.48 -4.75 27.56
CA GLY A 19 -14.84 -4.38 27.90
C GLY A 19 -15.33 -4.98 29.23
N PRO A 20 -16.16 -4.24 29.98
CA PRO A 20 -16.67 -4.74 31.23
C PRO A 20 -17.67 -5.90 31.03
N SER A 21 -17.47 -7.00 31.77
CA SER A 21 -18.48 -8.01 32.13
C SER A 21 -19.27 -8.76 31.06
N LEU A 22 -18.79 -8.85 29.80
CA LEU A 22 -19.50 -9.65 28.81
C LEU A 22 -19.51 -11.15 29.12
N PRO A 23 -18.42 -11.76 29.68
CA PRO A 23 -18.45 -13.14 30.18
C PRO A 23 -19.49 -13.37 31.26
N ASP A 24 -19.60 -12.47 32.23
CA ASP A 24 -20.54 -12.58 33.35
C ASP A 24 -22.00 -12.43 32.89
N ALA A 25 -22.28 -11.53 31.94
CA ALA A 25 -23.61 -11.38 31.35
C ALA A 25 -24.03 -12.62 30.51
N VAL A 26 -23.09 -13.33 29.91
CA VAL A 26 -23.37 -14.60 29.20
C VAL A 26 -23.63 -15.71 30.16
N GLU A 27 -22.88 -15.81 31.27
CA GLU A 27 -23.12 -16.78 32.35
C GLU A 27 -24.49 -16.56 33.02
N GLU A 28 -24.85 -15.31 33.33
CA GLU A 28 -26.15 -14.97 33.92
C GLU A 28 -27.32 -15.37 33.02
N LYS A 29 -27.22 -15.16 31.72
CA LYS A 29 -28.27 -15.51 30.76
C LYS A 29 -28.37 -17.00 30.44
N LEU A 30 -27.29 -17.74 30.54
CA LEU A 30 -27.25 -19.18 30.20
C LEU A 30 -27.37 -20.09 31.42
N GLY A 31 -27.31 -19.57 32.65
CA GLY A 31 -27.67 -20.05 33.97
C GLY A 31 -27.34 -21.50 34.37
N ALA A 32 -27.65 -22.49 33.59
CA ALA A 32 -27.52 -23.91 33.96
C ALA A 32 -26.43 -24.66 33.22
N ILE A 33 -25.45 -23.94 32.63
CA ILE A 33 -24.36 -24.52 31.85
C ILE A 33 -23.04 -24.31 32.57
N THR A 34 -22.21 -25.36 32.65
CA THR A 34 -20.87 -25.24 33.23
C THR A 34 -19.93 -24.62 32.20
N PHE A 35 -19.29 -23.51 32.58
CA PHE A 35 -18.29 -22.84 31.75
C PHE A 35 -16.88 -23.15 32.25
N VAL A 36 -15.96 -23.40 31.32
CA VAL A 36 -14.54 -23.40 31.60
C VAL A 36 -13.99 -22.06 31.09
N LYS A 37 -13.59 -21.21 32.06
CA LYS A 37 -12.94 -19.91 31.72
C LYS A 37 -11.46 -20.14 31.47
N LEU A 38 -11.00 -19.73 30.28
CA LEU A 38 -9.59 -19.69 29.93
C LEU A 38 -9.21 -18.23 29.67
N ALA A 39 -8.26 -17.74 30.44
CA ALA A 39 -7.69 -16.42 30.24
C ALA A 39 -6.33 -16.54 29.56
N ASP A 40 -6.05 -15.65 28.58
CA ASP A 40 -4.73 -15.53 27.98
C ASP A 40 -3.91 -14.54 28.83
N ASP A 41 -3.39 -15.07 29.95
CA ASP A 41 -2.57 -14.30 30.89
C ASP A 41 -1.18 -14.06 30.31
N THR A 42 -0.56 -12.93 30.67
CA THR A 42 0.81 -12.64 30.29
C THR A 42 1.79 -13.47 31.12
N VAL A 43 2.85 -13.96 30.48
CA VAL A 43 3.94 -14.71 31.12
C VAL A 43 5.23 -13.90 31.10
N GLU A 44 6.02 -14.02 32.16
CA GLU A 44 7.34 -13.39 32.26
C GLU A 44 8.41 -14.20 31.53
N ASN A 45 9.59 -13.61 31.41
CA ASN A 45 10.68 -14.04 30.53
C ASN A 45 11.08 -15.54 30.69
N GLU A 46 11.15 -16.06 31.92
CA GLU A 46 11.50 -17.48 32.13
C GLU A 46 10.40 -18.43 31.64
N ASP A 47 9.15 -18.09 31.85
CA ASP A 47 8.02 -18.91 31.41
C ASP A 47 7.75 -18.72 29.89
N ALA A 48 8.02 -17.55 29.35
CA ALA A 48 8.04 -17.33 27.90
C ALA A 48 9.07 -18.23 27.21
N HIS A 49 10.29 -18.32 27.74
CA HIS A 49 11.32 -19.22 27.23
C HIS A 49 10.95 -20.72 27.39
N LYS A 50 10.29 -21.09 28.48
CA LYS A 50 9.77 -22.47 28.64
C LYS A 50 8.72 -22.80 27.61
N TYR A 51 7.82 -21.84 27.34
CA TYR A 51 6.76 -22.00 26.34
C TYR A 51 7.34 -22.15 24.93
N LEU A 52 8.29 -21.31 24.52
CA LEU A 52 8.95 -21.42 23.22
C LEU A 52 9.71 -22.75 23.07
N ARG A 53 10.40 -23.22 24.11
CA ARG A 53 11.02 -24.56 24.12
C ARG A 53 10.01 -25.70 24.00
N LYS A 54 8.81 -25.53 24.56
CA LYS A 54 7.73 -26.50 24.44
C LYS A 54 7.25 -26.57 22.98
N LEU A 55 6.99 -25.43 22.33
CA LEU A 55 6.62 -25.35 20.92
C LEU A 55 7.68 -26.04 20.04
N CYS A 56 8.96 -25.76 20.27
CA CYS A 56 10.04 -26.42 19.54
C CYS A 56 10.01 -27.94 19.68
N ARG A 57 9.66 -28.49 20.84
CA ARG A 57 9.56 -29.94 21.06
C ARG A 57 8.34 -30.53 20.38
N GLU A 58 7.21 -29.87 20.43
CA GLU A 58 5.96 -30.30 19.77
C GLU A 58 6.13 -30.40 18.25
N GLU A 59 6.87 -29.43 17.65
CA GLU A 59 7.15 -29.38 16.22
C GLU A 59 8.46 -30.07 15.80
N ASN A 60 9.09 -30.85 16.69
CA ASN A 60 10.38 -31.55 16.45
C ASN A 60 11.49 -30.63 15.91
N THR A 61 11.56 -29.39 16.38
CA THR A 61 12.58 -28.42 15.99
C THR A 61 13.59 -28.17 17.09
N SER A 62 14.82 -27.80 16.74
CA SER A 62 15.83 -27.43 17.72
C SER A 62 15.72 -25.95 18.10
N CYS A 63 15.41 -25.67 19.36
CA CYS A 63 15.39 -24.32 19.89
C CYS A 63 16.81 -23.72 19.90
N ASP A 64 17.04 -22.64 19.16
CA ASP A 64 18.32 -21.93 19.13
C ASP A 64 18.30 -20.63 19.97
N LYS A 65 19.48 -19.99 20.05
CA LYS A 65 19.62 -18.74 20.81
C LYS A 65 18.88 -17.57 20.14
N ASP A 66 18.71 -17.62 18.82
CA ASP A 66 18.08 -16.55 18.06
C ASP A 66 16.59 -16.47 18.43
N LEU A 67 15.89 -17.62 18.56
CA LEU A 67 14.50 -17.67 19.01
C LEU A 67 14.33 -17.09 20.41
N LEU A 68 15.21 -17.49 21.36
CA LEU A 68 15.10 -17.03 22.75
C LEU A 68 15.47 -15.55 22.91
N SER A 69 16.30 -15.01 22.03
CA SER A 69 16.67 -13.59 22.03
C SER A 69 15.55 -12.65 21.55
N LEU A 70 14.49 -13.20 20.96
CA LEU A 70 13.31 -12.40 20.57
C LEU A 70 12.51 -11.92 21.79
N CYS A 71 12.64 -12.61 22.93
CA CYS A 71 12.03 -12.18 24.18
C CYS A 71 12.92 -11.13 24.87
N ALA A 72 12.46 -9.88 24.94
CA ALA A 72 13.15 -8.82 25.66
C ALA A 72 13.04 -9.06 27.18
N LYS A 73 14.07 -8.64 27.95
CA LYS A 73 14.04 -8.72 29.42
C LYS A 73 12.93 -7.84 29.97
N ASP A 74 12.27 -8.32 31.01
CA ASP A 74 11.26 -7.59 31.78
C ASP A 74 10.01 -7.17 30.94
N THR A 75 9.72 -7.88 29.86
CA THR A 75 8.53 -7.66 29.04
C THR A 75 7.58 -8.84 29.22
N PRO A 76 6.32 -8.61 29.65
CA PRO A 76 5.33 -9.66 29.73
C PRO A 76 4.78 -9.96 28.32
N TYR A 77 4.62 -11.25 27.99
CA TYR A 77 4.13 -11.73 26.69
C TYR A 77 2.87 -12.56 26.86
N ARG A 78 1.93 -12.44 25.94
CA ARG A 78 0.80 -13.37 25.80
C ARG A 78 1.23 -14.63 25.02
N ALA A 79 0.55 -15.74 25.24
CA ALA A 79 0.82 -16.98 24.51
C ALA A 79 0.67 -16.82 22.99
N SER A 80 -0.31 -16.02 22.54
CA SER A 80 -0.51 -15.67 21.12
C SER A 80 0.65 -14.90 20.50
N GLU A 81 1.29 -14.00 21.26
CA GLU A 81 2.46 -13.25 20.82
C GLU A 81 3.69 -14.15 20.68
N LEU A 82 3.90 -15.03 21.67
CA LEU A 82 4.98 -16.02 21.63
C LEU A 82 4.83 -17.02 20.47
N MET A 83 3.59 -17.42 20.17
CA MET A 83 3.29 -18.27 19.03
C MET A 83 3.62 -17.57 17.71
N GLY A 84 3.24 -16.29 17.56
CA GLY A 84 3.61 -15.48 16.40
C GLY A 84 5.12 -15.27 16.23
N MET A 85 5.88 -15.10 17.34
CA MET A 85 7.34 -15.06 17.32
C MET A 85 7.94 -16.39 16.87
N TYR A 86 7.40 -17.51 17.37
CA TYR A 86 7.82 -18.84 16.96
C TYR A 86 7.58 -19.10 15.48
N ASP A 87 6.38 -18.78 14.97
CA ASP A 87 6.02 -18.97 13.56
C ASP A 87 6.93 -18.17 12.62
N THR A 88 7.23 -16.93 12.99
CA THR A 88 8.15 -16.05 12.24
C THR A 88 9.57 -16.63 12.22
N TRP A 89 10.08 -17.04 13.37
CA TRP A 89 11.40 -17.66 13.49
C TRP A 89 11.45 -18.99 12.73
N TYR A 90 10.43 -19.86 12.90
CA TYR A 90 10.36 -21.16 12.25
C TYR A 90 10.31 -21.03 10.73
N SER A 91 9.53 -20.06 10.21
CA SER A 91 9.52 -19.75 8.78
C SER A 91 10.90 -19.35 8.25
N ASN A 92 11.69 -18.61 9.05
CA ASN A 92 13.08 -18.27 8.72
C ASN A 92 14.00 -19.49 8.76
N VAL A 93 13.86 -20.37 9.75
CA VAL A 93 14.63 -21.61 9.86
C VAL A 93 14.34 -22.54 8.69
N LEU A 94 13.06 -22.68 8.29
CA LEU A 94 12.67 -23.46 7.11
C LEU A 94 13.37 -22.93 5.86
N LYS A 95 13.36 -21.62 5.64
CA LYS A 95 13.93 -20.98 4.45
C LYS A 95 15.46 -21.01 4.41
N THR A 96 16.14 -20.94 5.58
CA THR A 96 17.59 -20.76 5.64
C THR A 96 18.36 -22.03 5.96
N LYS A 97 17.82 -22.89 6.86
CA LYS A 97 18.52 -24.07 7.37
C LYS A 97 18.01 -25.38 6.78
N ILE A 98 16.68 -25.51 6.61
CA ILE A 98 16.06 -26.78 6.19
C ILE A 98 15.96 -26.88 4.66
N TYR A 99 15.63 -25.77 4.01
CA TYR A 99 15.52 -25.70 2.55
C TYR A 99 16.44 -24.61 1.97
N PRO A 100 17.76 -24.79 2.03
CA PRO A 100 18.73 -23.78 1.58
C PRO A 100 18.61 -23.46 0.07
N GLN A 101 18.02 -24.35 -0.72
CA GLN A 101 17.71 -24.10 -2.13
C GLN A 101 16.75 -22.91 -2.31
N TYR A 102 15.93 -22.60 -1.32
CA TYR A 102 15.07 -21.42 -1.32
C TYR A 102 15.74 -20.16 -0.77
N SER A 103 16.97 -20.26 -0.26
CA SER A 103 17.76 -19.10 0.22
C SER A 103 18.06 -18.08 -0.91
N ASN A 104 18.08 -18.53 -2.17
CA ASN A 104 18.19 -17.65 -3.32
C ASN A 104 16.93 -16.80 -3.57
N PHE A 105 15.74 -17.27 -3.13
CA PHE A 105 14.54 -16.46 -3.11
C PHE A 105 14.64 -15.35 -2.06
N LYS A 106 15.32 -15.59 -0.93
CA LYS A 106 15.61 -14.52 0.04
C LYS A 106 16.42 -13.40 -0.60
N LYS A 107 17.41 -13.71 -1.45
CA LYS A 107 18.19 -12.70 -2.20
C LYS A 107 17.33 -11.92 -3.21
N LEU A 108 16.24 -12.49 -3.71
CA LEU A 108 15.26 -11.77 -4.55
C LEU A 108 14.33 -10.91 -3.69
N TYR A 109 13.83 -11.43 -2.56
CA TYR A 109 13.03 -10.66 -1.60
C TYR A 109 13.88 -9.63 -0.83
N ASP A 110 15.07 -10.00 -0.36
CA ASP A 110 16.03 -9.09 0.29
C ASP A 110 16.58 -8.05 -0.72
N ARG A 111 16.52 -8.30 -2.05
CA ARG A 111 16.77 -7.27 -3.07
C ARG A 111 15.60 -6.28 -3.22
N GLU A 112 14.39 -6.67 -2.88
CA GLU A 112 13.27 -5.74 -2.77
C GLU A 112 13.24 -5.02 -1.40
N GLU A 113 13.67 -5.69 -0.29
CA GLU A 113 13.79 -5.08 1.03
C GLU A 113 15.17 -4.43 1.30
N ALA A 114 16.24 -4.93 0.71
CA ALA A 114 17.60 -4.38 0.79
C ALA A 114 18.05 -3.67 -0.48
N LYS A 115 17.15 -3.04 -1.23
CA LYS A 115 17.51 -1.74 -1.79
C LYS A 115 17.70 -0.84 -0.58
N GLU A 116 18.92 -0.86 -0.02
CA GLU A 116 19.42 0.23 0.80
C GLU A 116 18.86 1.50 0.18
N ILE A 117 18.04 2.18 0.96
CA ILE A 117 17.49 3.48 0.60
C ILE A 117 18.70 4.38 0.46
N LYS A 118 19.30 4.39 -0.72
CA LYS A 118 20.36 5.33 -1.09
C LYS A 118 19.67 6.66 -1.33
N GLY A 119 19.56 7.44 -0.28
CA GLY A 119 18.92 8.73 -0.26
C GLY A 119 17.67 8.73 0.64
N SER A 120 17.32 9.89 1.18
CA SER A 120 16.05 10.06 1.86
C SER A 120 14.91 9.90 0.83
N ALA A 121 13.73 9.46 1.24
CA ALA A 121 12.57 9.37 0.34
C ALA A 121 12.24 10.73 -0.32
N TYR A 122 12.66 11.81 0.30
CA TYR A 122 12.59 13.16 -0.27
C TYR A 122 13.50 13.32 -1.50
N SER A 123 14.74 12.78 -1.47
CA SER A 123 15.63 12.81 -2.64
C SER A 123 15.06 11.99 -3.80
N GLU A 124 14.48 10.82 -3.50
CA GLU A 124 13.79 10.01 -4.51
C GLU A 124 12.61 10.77 -5.14
N LEU A 125 11.84 11.54 -4.36
CA LEU A 125 10.76 12.38 -4.88
C LEU A 125 11.31 13.48 -5.80
N GLN A 126 12.44 14.09 -5.45
CA GLN A 126 13.07 15.12 -6.29
C GLN A 126 13.60 14.59 -7.62
N GLU A 127 14.04 13.32 -7.65
CA GLU A 127 14.51 12.64 -8.85
C GLU A 127 13.37 12.24 -9.82
N LEU A 128 12.11 12.24 -9.34
CA LEU A 128 10.97 11.99 -10.22
C LEU A 128 10.83 13.13 -11.24
N ILE A 129 10.58 12.75 -12.49
CA ILE A 129 10.43 13.68 -13.61
C ILE A 129 9.10 14.44 -13.45
N GLY A 130 9.14 15.76 -13.63
CA GLY A 130 7.99 16.64 -13.47
C GLY A 130 7.47 16.66 -12.03
N LEU A 131 6.13 16.67 -11.87
CA LEU A 131 5.41 16.56 -10.59
C LEU A 131 5.63 17.76 -9.65
N ASP A 132 5.85 18.96 -10.17
CA ASP A 132 6.16 20.15 -9.39
C ASP A 132 5.09 20.49 -8.35
N SER A 133 3.81 20.29 -8.69
CA SER A 133 2.70 20.47 -7.76
C SER A 133 2.84 19.55 -6.54
N ALA A 134 3.14 18.26 -6.75
CA ALA A 134 3.32 17.28 -5.68
C ALA A 134 4.55 17.63 -4.81
N LYS A 135 5.67 17.96 -5.45
CA LYS A 135 6.92 18.37 -4.76
C LYS A 135 6.68 19.60 -3.87
N SER A 136 6.01 20.62 -4.39
CA SER A 136 5.69 21.84 -3.64
C SER A 136 4.78 21.57 -2.43
N VAL A 137 3.77 20.71 -2.58
CA VAL A 137 2.86 20.38 -1.48
C VAL A 137 3.57 19.63 -0.37
N ILE A 138 4.47 18.69 -0.69
CA ILE A 138 5.23 17.95 0.32
C ILE A 138 6.18 18.88 1.10
N GLU A 139 6.84 19.83 0.42
CA GLU A 139 7.69 20.83 1.08
C GLU A 139 6.90 21.65 2.08
N LYS A 140 5.71 22.13 1.69
CA LYS A 140 4.82 22.85 2.58
C LYS A 140 4.40 22.01 3.78
N ALA A 141 4.01 20.75 3.58
CA ALA A 141 3.60 19.85 4.65
C ALA A 141 4.74 19.57 5.65
N ILE A 142 5.96 19.30 5.15
CA ILE A 142 7.15 19.08 6.00
C ILE A 142 7.50 20.36 6.77
N THR A 143 7.53 21.50 6.10
CA THR A 143 7.86 22.79 6.72
C THR A 143 6.87 23.13 7.82
N TYR A 144 5.58 22.91 7.57
CA TYR A 144 4.53 23.10 8.56
C TYR A 144 4.73 22.18 9.78
N SER A 145 4.98 20.89 9.55
CA SER A 145 5.23 19.93 10.64
C SER A 145 6.46 20.31 11.49
N LYS A 146 7.55 20.75 10.84
CA LYS A 146 8.76 21.23 11.56
C LYS A 146 8.47 22.47 12.39
N ALA A 147 7.70 23.42 11.86
CA ALA A 147 7.29 24.61 12.58
C ALA A 147 6.44 24.29 13.82
N GLN A 148 5.49 23.35 13.70
CA GLN A 148 4.67 22.91 14.83
C GLN A 148 5.51 22.29 15.95
N LYS A 149 6.52 21.48 15.62
CA LYS A 149 7.45 20.93 16.64
C LYS A 149 8.21 22.04 17.37
N ILE A 150 8.73 23.03 16.63
CA ILE A 150 9.44 24.17 17.23
C ILE A 150 8.49 24.96 18.16
N PHE A 151 7.23 25.12 17.80
CA PHE A 151 6.24 25.81 18.65
C PHE A 151 5.92 25.02 19.91
N ALA A 152 5.76 23.68 19.78
CA ALA A 152 5.55 22.79 20.93
C ALA A 152 6.74 22.83 21.89
N ASP A 153 7.98 22.77 21.39
CA ASP A 153 9.21 22.87 22.19
C ASP A 153 9.34 24.20 22.96
N LYS A 154 8.71 25.27 22.44
CA LYS A 154 8.62 26.58 23.10
C LYS A 154 7.41 26.72 24.04
N GLY A 155 6.69 25.62 24.32
CA GLY A 155 5.56 25.59 25.24
C GLY A 155 4.25 26.16 24.67
N MET A 156 4.16 26.36 23.36
CA MET A 156 2.90 26.69 22.70
C MET A 156 2.04 25.42 22.60
N LYS A 157 0.73 25.56 22.69
CA LYS A 157 -0.21 24.44 22.56
C LYS A 157 -0.06 23.83 21.17
N GLU A 158 0.28 22.55 21.12
CA GLU A 158 0.37 21.80 19.86
C GLU A 158 -1.02 21.75 19.21
N SER A 159 -1.15 22.39 18.05
CA SER A 159 -2.37 22.30 17.22
C SER A 159 -2.02 21.50 15.98
N ARG A 160 -2.19 20.19 16.05
CA ARG A 160 -1.99 19.32 14.87
C ARG A 160 -3.14 19.55 13.89
N THR A 161 -2.82 20.14 12.76
CA THR A 161 -3.75 20.26 11.64
C THR A 161 -3.77 18.93 10.87
N ALA A 162 -4.96 18.45 10.54
CA ALA A 162 -5.12 17.29 9.68
C ALA A 162 -4.35 17.49 8.36
N MET A 163 -3.59 16.49 7.95
CA MET A 163 -2.79 16.51 6.71
C MET A 163 -3.41 15.66 5.60
N HIS A 164 -4.75 15.49 5.63
CA HIS A 164 -5.43 14.72 4.60
C HIS A 164 -5.37 15.44 3.25
N MET A 165 -5.33 14.67 2.17
CA MET A 165 -5.05 15.17 0.82
C MET A 165 -6.01 14.61 -0.22
N VAL A 166 -6.13 15.34 -1.32
CA VAL A 166 -6.73 14.88 -2.56
C VAL A 166 -5.71 14.90 -3.68
N PHE A 167 -5.59 13.78 -4.39
CA PHE A 167 -4.75 13.61 -5.57
C PHE A 167 -5.64 13.52 -6.80
N THR A 168 -5.57 14.51 -7.67
CA THR A 168 -6.33 14.52 -8.93
C THR A 168 -5.40 14.38 -10.12
N GLY A 169 -5.79 13.59 -11.11
CA GLY A 169 -5.00 13.43 -12.34
C GLY A 169 -5.41 12.19 -13.13
N ASN A 170 -5.00 12.15 -14.40
CA ASN A 170 -5.27 11.05 -15.32
C ASN A 170 -4.53 9.76 -14.92
N PRO A 171 -4.84 8.59 -15.53
CA PRO A 171 -4.14 7.35 -15.28
C PRO A 171 -2.65 7.47 -15.63
N GLY A 172 -1.80 6.81 -14.84
CA GLY A 172 -0.36 6.75 -15.11
C GLY A 172 0.43 8.01 -14.74
N THR A 173 -0.18 9.03 -14.09
CA THR A 173 0.50 10.25 -13.63
C THR A 173 1.25 10.10 -12.31
N ALA A 174 1.59 8.90 -11.89
CA ALA A 174 2.37 8.54 -10.70
C ALA A 174 1.72 8.83 -9.34
N LYS A 175 0.38 9.00 -9.23
CA LYS A 175 -0.32 9.27 -7.96
C LYS A 175 0.05 8.31 -6.84
N THR A 176 -0.04 7.00 -7.08
CA THR A 176 0.27 5.96 -6.06
C THR A 176 1.75 5.92 -5.70
N THR A 177 2.65 6.14 -6.68
CA THR A 177 4.10 6.21 -6.45
C THR A 177 4.45 7.37 -5.52
N VAL A 178 3.87 8.55 -5.77
CA VAL A 178 4.07 9.73 -4.94
C VAL A 178 3.44 9.53 -3.56
N ALA A 179 2.27 8.93 -3.44
CA ALA A 179 1.65 8.61 -2.14
C ALA A 179 2.55 7.72 -1.28
N ARG A 180 3.23 6.74 -1.90
CA ARG A 180 4.19 5.85 -1.22
C ARG A 180 5.42 6.61 -0.72
N LEU A 181 5.95 7.51 -1.54
CA LEU A 181 7.04 8.39 -1.11
C LEU A 181 6.60 9.33 0.01
N PHE A 182 5.38 9.89 -0.06
CA PHE A 182 4.84 10.74 1.01
C PHE A 182 4.77 10.01 2.34
N ALA A 183 4.30 8.75 2.36
CA ALA A 183 4.24 7.94 3.57
C ALA A 183 5.63 7.80 4.21
N ARG A 184 6.66 7.49 3.41
CA ARG A 184 8.05 7.38 3.86
C ARG A 184 8.63 8.72 4.34
N ILE A 185 8.40 9.80 3.58
CA ILE A 185 8.84 11.16 3.94
C ILE A 185 8.21 11.61 5.27
N PHE A 186 6.93 11.35 5.48
CA PHE A 186 6.24 11.69 6.72
C PHE A 186 6.77 10.91 7.91
N LYS A 187 7.14 9.63 7.75
CA LYS A 187 7.85 8.86 8.77
C LYS A 187 9.21 9.46 9.08
N GLU A 188 10.04 9.73 8.06
CA GLU A 188 11.39 10.28 8.23
C GLU A 188 11.37 11.64 8.97
N ASN A 189 10.30 12.43 8.77
CA ASN A 189 10.13 13.71 9.44
C ASN A 189 9.30 13.63 10.74
N GLY A 190 8.94 12.41 11.18
CA GLY A 190 8.21 12.17 12.43
C GLY A 190 6.78 12.75 12.44
N VAL A 191 6.14 12.79 11.28
CA VAL A 191 4.71 13.11 11.10
C VAL A 191 3.87 11.87 11.33
N LEU A 192 4.35 10.72 10.82
CA LEU A 192 3.71 9.41 10.98
C LEU A 192 4.64 8.45 11.73
N SER A 193 4.05 7.58 12.54
CA SER A 193 4.80 6.63 13.36
C SER A 193 5.34 5.43 12.56
N LYS A 194 4.59 4.93 11.55
CA LYS A 194 4.98 3.78 10.71
C LYS A 194 5.45 4.17 9.32
N GLY A 195 4.63 4.96 8.60
CA GLY A 195 4.94 5.46 7.27
C GLY A 195 4.75 4.44 6.14
N ASP A 196 3.87 3.48 6.32
CA ASP A 196 3.46 2.56 5.26
C ASP A 196 2.38 3.19 4.37
N LEU A 197 2.19 2.65 3.16
CA LEU A 197 1.05 2.97 2.30
C LEU A 197 0.06 1.81 2.34
N ILE A 198 -1.15 2.07 2.82
CA ILE A 198 -2.26 1.12 2.78
C ILE A 198 -3.20 1.54 1.67
N GLU A 199 -3.19 0.78 0.58
CA GLU A 199 -4.04 1.02 -0.58
C GLU A 199 -5.38 0.31 -0.40
N CYS A 200 -6.47 0.98 -0.73
CA CYS A 200 -7.80 0.40 -0.74
C CYS A 200 -8.69 1.06 -1.81
N GLY A 201 -9.72 0.35 -2.23
CA GLY A 201 -10.76 0.82 -3.12
C GLY A 201 -12.15 0.65 -2.49
N ARG A 202 -13.20 0.91 -3.30
CA ARG A 202 -14.60 0.74 -2.87
C ARG A 202 -14.89 -0.64 -2.27
N SER A 203 -14.38 -1.71 -2.89
CA SER A 203 -14.63 -3.10 -2.46
C SER A 203 -14.11 -3.40 -1.06
N ASP A 204 -13.10 -2.67 -0.60
CA ASP A 204 -12.49 -2.84 0.71
C ASP A 204 -13.21 -2.05 1.81
N LEU A 205 -13.96 -1.02 1.41
CA LEU A 205 -14.63 -0.08 2.31
C LEU A 205 -16.13 -0.33 2.44
N VAL A 206 -16.78 -0.84 1.38
CA VAL A 206 -18.23 -1.04 1.33
C VAL A 206 -18.57 -2.50 1.64
N GLY A 207 -19.35 -2.71 2.69
CA GLY A 207 -19.81 -4.03 3.10
C GLY A 207 -20.93 -4.58 2.20
N LYS A 208 -21.03 -5.91 2.14
CA LYS A 208 -22.09 -6.62 1.41
C LYS A 208 -23.45 -6.64 2.12
N TYR A 209 -23.46 -6.37 3.42
CA TYR A 209 -24.64 -6.45 4.27
C TYR A 209 -24.82 -5.15 5.06
N VAL A 210 -26.06 -4.89 5.49
CA VAL A 210 -26.42 -3.72 6.33
C VAL A 210 -25.56 -3.71 7.60
N GLY A 211 -24.94 -2.54 7.92
CA GLY A 211 -24.10 -2.35 9.12
C GLY A 211 -22.67 -2.87 9.00
N TRP A 212 -22.29 -3.53 7.91
CA TRP A 212 -20.92 -4.02 7.72
C TRP A 212 -19.97 -2.95 7.19
N THR A 213 -20.50 -1.97 6.48
CA THR A 213 -19.72 -0.88 5.89
C THR A 213 -18.94 -0.11 6.95
N ALA A 214 -19.62 0.33 8.02
CA ALA A 214 -18.94 1.04 9.12
C ALA A 214 -17.85 0.19 9.80
N VAL A 215 -18.07 -1.13 9.93
CA VAL A 215 -17.09 -2.05 10.51
C VAL A 215 -15.87 -2.20 9.59
N GLN A 216 -16.07 -2.35 8.28
CA GLN A 216 -14.98 -2.44 7.32
C GLN A 216 -14.13 -1.17 7.27
N VAL A 217 -14.77 0.00 7.22
CA VAL A 217 -14.08 1.29 7.28
C VAL A 217 -13.22 1.39 8.55
N LYS A 218 -13.80 1.12 9.74
CA LYS A 218 -13.06 1.16 11.00
C LYS A 218 -11.88 0.18 11.04
N ASN A 219 -12.05 -1.02 10.52
CA ASN A 219 -10.96 -2.00 10.41
C ASN A 219 -9.85 -1.51 9.48
N MET A 220 -10.20 -0.87 8.35
CA MET A 220 -9.22 -0.29 7.43
C MET A 220 -8.45 0.85 8.09
N PHE A 221 -9.12 1.74 8.82
CA PHE A 221 -8.48 2.80 9.61
C PHE A 221 -7.59 2.25 10.71
N LYS A 222 -8.01 1.20 11.41
CA LYS A 222 -7.18 0.52 12.42
C LYS A 222 -5.91 -0.07 11.79
N LYS A 223 -6.02 -0.69 10.60
CA LYS A 223 -4.88 -1.23 9.85
C LYS A 223 -3.91 -0.13 9.42
N ALA A 224 -4.44 1.02 8.98
CA ALA A 224 -3.66 2.14 8.45
C ALA A 224 -3.14 3.11 9.54
N LYS A 225 -3.37 2.84 10.83
CA LYS A 225 -2.90 3.69 11.93
C LYS A 225 -1.38 3.82 11.90
N GLY A 226 -0.89 5.04 11.97
CA GLY A 226 0.54 5.38 11.86
C GLY A 226 1.04 5.50 10.42
N SER A 227 0.15 5.40 9.44
CA SER A 227 0.48 5.24 8.02
C SER A 227 -0.39 6.14 7.14
N VAL A 228 -0.21 6.05 5.82
CA VAL A 228 -1.07 6.68 4.83
C VAL A 228 -2.13 5.68 4.36
N LEU A 229 -3.40 6.07 4.45
CA LEU A 229 -4.51 5.37 3.81
C LEU A 229 -4.77 6.01 2.44
N PHE A 230 -4.52 5.27 1.38
CA PHE A 230 -4.72 5.71 0.01
C PHE A 230 -5.99 5.07 -0.55
N ILE A 231 -6.99 5.91 -0.84
CA ILE A 231 -8.27 5.48 -1.38
C ILE A 231 -8.28 5.82 -2.87
N ASP A 232 -8.06 4.80 -3.71
CA ASP A 232 -8.06 4.99 -5.16
C ASP A 232 -9.49 5.01 -5.71
N GLU A 233 -9.69 5.79 -6.77
CA GLU A 233 -10.99 6.01 -7.38
C GLU A 233 -12.08 6.33 -6.35
N ALA A 234 -11.77 7.23 -5.41
CA ALA A 234 -12.62 7.52 -4.26
C ALA A 234 -14.05 7.96 -4.64
N TYR A 235 -14.22 8.56 -5.81
CA TYR A 235 -15.52 8.91 -6.37
C TYR A 235 -16.47 7.69 -6.56
N SER A 236 -15.89 6.49 -6.70
CA SER A 236 -16.67 5.25 -6.80
C SER A 236 -17.52 4.98 -5.55
N LEU A 237 -17.19 5.56 -4.41
CA LEU A 237 -18.01 5.51 -3.19
C LEU A 237 -19.37 6.20 -3.36
N CYS A 238 -19.50 7.16 -4.29
CA CYS A 238 -20.75 7.86 -4.59
C CYS A 238 -21.60 7.20 -5.70
N ASP A 239 -21.28 5.95 -6.11
CA ASP A 239 -22.06 5.27 -7.15
C ASP A 239 -23.44 4.86 -6.62
N ASP A 240 -24.49 5.49 -7.16
CA ASP A 240 -25.89 5.36 -6.73
C ASP A 240 -26.49 3.95 -6.97
N ARG A 241 -25.77 3.06 -7.69
CA ARG A 241 -26.24 1.71 -8.04
C ARG A 241 -26.34 0.75 -6.85
N SER A 242 -25.76 1.08 -5.72
CA SER A 242 -25.65 0.19 -4.54
C SER A 242 -26.37 0.71 -3.29
N GLY A 243 -27.28 1.67 -3.40
CA GLY A 243 -28.04 2.20 -2.25
C GLY A 243 -27.16 3.04 -1.29
N SER A 244 -27.63 3.26 -0.06
CA SER A 244 -27.02 4.15 0.94
C SER A 244 -25.68 3.68 1.54
N TYR A 245 -25.11 2.55 1.09
CA TYR A 245 -23.88 2.01 1.66
C TYR A 245 -22.64 2.88 1.41
N GLY A 246 -22.60 3.56 0.26
CA GLY A 246 -21.51 4.49 -0.05
C GLY A 246 -21.52 5.71 0.87
N ASP A 247 -22.70 6.27 1.13
CA ASP A 247 -22.86 7.40 2.08
C ASP A 247 -22.50 6.98 3.51
N GLU A 248 -22.86 5.76 3.93
CA GLU A 248 -22.43 5.20 5.22
C GLU A 248 -20.90 5.10 5.31
N ALA A 249 -20.25 4.64 4.23
CA ALA A 249 -18.80 4.58 4.17
C ALA A 249 -18.17 5.98 4.32
N ILE A 250 -18.65 6.96 3.54
CA ILE A 250 -18.13 8.34 3.56
C ILE A 250 -18.33 8.97 4.92
N ASN A 251 -19.51 8.83 5.53
CA ASN A 251 -19.78 9.39 6.87
C ASN A 251 -18.85 8.78 7.93
N THR A 252 -18.61 7.47 7.85
CA THR A 252 -17.69 6.77 8.75
C THR A 252 -16.25 7.21 8.51
N ILE A 253 -15.83 7.37 7.25
CA ILE A 253 -14.49 7.88 6.88
C ILE A 253 -14.28 9.27 7.48
N VAL A 254 -15.24 10.19 7.32
CA VAL A 254 -15.17 11.56 7.87
C VAL A 254 -14.98 11.53 9.39
N GLN A 255 -15.68 10.65 10.09
CA GLN A 255 -15.55 10.48 11.53
C GLN A 255 -14.17 9.93 11.91
N GLU A 256 -13.71 8.90 11.22
CA GLU A 256 -12.41 8.27 11.51
C GLU A 256 -11.22 9.16 11.13
N MET A 257 -11.34 10.02 10.10
CA MET A 257 -10.35 11.04 9.78
C MET A 257 -10.13 12.01 10.94
N GLU A 258 -11.21 12.43 11.61
CA GLU A 258 -11.11 13.33 12.77
C GLU A 258 -10.50 12.60 13.98
N ASN A 259 -10.92 11.35 14.23
CA ASN A 259 -10.46 10.56 15.36
C ASN A 259 -8.96 10.19 15.28
N ASN A 260 -8.42 10.06 14.07
CA ASN A 260 -7.05 9.58 13.83
C ASN A 260 -6.13 10.66 13.23
N ARG A 261 -6.54 11.92 13.19
CA ARG A 261 -5.83 13.01 12.50
C ARG A 261 -4.38 13.24 12.96
N ASP A 262 -4.04 12.77 14.16
CA ASP A 262 -2.73 13.02 14.79
C ASP A 262 -1.63 12.07 14.28
N ASP A 263 -1.98 10.87 13.82
CA ASP A 263 -1.03 9.84 13.38
C ASP A 263 -1.55 9.07 12.16
N MET A 264 -2.26 9.74 11.27
CA MET A 264 -2.76 9.16 10.05
C MET A 264 -3.03 10.21 8.98
N VAL A 265 -2.68 9.89 7.74
CA VAL A 265 -3.02 10.71 6.58
C VAL A 265 -3.92 9.91 5.64
N VAL A 266 -5.04 10.47 5.24
CA VAL A 266 -5.90 9.90 4.21
C VAL A 266 -5.67 10.66 2.91
N ILE A 267 -5.42 9.93 1.84
CA ILE A 267 -5.26 10.47 0.48
C ILE A 267 -6.39 9.88 -0.37
N PHE A 268 -7.25 10.75 -0.88
CA PHE A 268 -8.27 10.40 -1.86
C PHE A 268 -7.72 10.62 -3.25
N ALA A 269 -7.75 9.62 -4.11
CA ALA A 269 -7.24 9.74 -5.47
C ALA A 269 -8.33 9.46 -6.51
N GLY A 270 -8.21 10.11 -7.68
CA GLY A 270 -9.14 9.88 -8.79
C GLY A 270 -8.97 10.90 -9.92
N TYR A 271 -9.89 10.83 -10.88
CA TYR A 271 -9.92 11.76 -12.00
C TYR A 271 -10.38 13.15 -11.55
N PRO A 272 -9.87 14.24 -12.18
CA PRO A 272 -10.12 15.60 -11.71
C PRO A 272 -11.61 15.97 -11.63
N LYS A 273 -12.40 15.64 -12.65
CA LYS A 273 -13.82 15.97 -12.70
C LYS A 273 -14.61 15.18 -11.65
N GLU A 274 -14.44 13.88 -11.63
CA GLU A 274 -15.15 12.96 -10.73
C GLU A 274 -14.80 13.26 -9.25
N MET A 275 -13.55 13.64 -8.98
CA MET A 275 -13.12 14.03 -7.62
C MET A 275 -13.71 15.36 -7.18
N ASN A 276 -13.88 16.33 -8.07
CA ASN A 276 -14.56 17.57 -7.73
C ASN A 276 -16.03 17.30 -7.39
N ASP A 277 -16.72 16.51 -8.21
CA ASP A 277 -18.13 16.12 -7.97
C ASP A 277 -18.27 15.34 -6.64
N PHE A 278 -17.30 14.46 -6.33
CA PHE A 278 -17.22 13.71 -5.07
C PHE A 278 -17.11 14.64 -3.85
N LEU A 279 -16.23 15.63 -3.91
CA LEU A 279 -16.01 16.58 -2.83
C LEU A 279 -17.17 17.55 -2.66
N ASP A 280 -17.84 17.95 -3.74
CA ASP A 280 -18.98 18.86 -3.70
C ASP A 280 -20.22 18.20 -3.08
N ARG A 281 -20.39 16.88 -3.28
CA ARG A 281 -21.42 16.08 -2.61
C ARG A 281 -21.17 15.89 -1.12
N ASN A 282 -19.92 16.04 -0.66
CA ASN A 282 -19.50 15.73 0.71
C ASN A 282 -18.76 16.90 1.37
N PRO A 283 -19.46 17.98 1.80
CA PRO A 283 -18.81 19.15 2.42
C PRO A 283 -18.00 18.83 3.66
N GLY A 284 -18.36 17.74 4.38
CA GLY A 284 -17.62 17.25 5.54
C GLY A 284 -16.23 16.75 5.20
N LEU A 285 -16.04 16.08 4.05
CA LEU A 285 -14.73 15.71 3.53
C LEU A 285 -13.94 16.94 3.11
N ARG A 286 -14.55 17.81 2.32
CA ARG A 286 -13.90 19.01 1.79
C ARG A 286 -13.27 19.89 2.89
N SER A 287 -13.96 20.04 4.02
CA SER A 287 -13.45 20.84 5.16
C SER A 287 -12.27 20.21 5.90
N ARG A 288 -12.01 18.91 5.76
CA ARG A 288 -10.94 18.16 6.42
C ARG A 288 -9.73 17.91 5.53
N ILE A 289 -9.84 18.24 4.25
CA ILE A 289 -8.74 18.09 3.29
C ILE A 289 -7.91 19.38 3.29
N ALA A 290 -6.66 19.27 3.71
CA ALA A 290 -5.76 20.40 3.81
C ALA A 290 -5.00 20.68 2.49
N PHE A 291 -4.76 19.64 1.69
CA PHE A 291 -3.92 19.76 0.50
C PHE A 291 -4.59 19.14 -0.73
N HIS A 292 -4.53 19.89 -1.83
CA HIS A 292 -4.96 19.45 -3.15
C HIS A 292 -3.72 19.34 -4.04
N VAL A 293 -3.45 18.15 -4.55
CA VAL A 293 -2.31 17.88 -5.42
C VAL A 293 -2.86 17.50 -6.80
N ASN A 294 -2.53 18.32 -7.79
CA ASN A 294 -2.89 18.06 -9.16
C ASN A 294 -1.71 17.40 -9.89
N PHE A 295 -1.96 16.24 -10.46
CA PHE A 295 -1.04 15.50 -11.30
C PHE A 295 -1.42 15.76 -12.76
N GLY A 296 -0.76 16.72 -13.39
CA GLY A 296 -0.94 17.00 -14.81
C GLY A 296 -0.45 15.84 -15.69
N ASP A 297 -0.90 15.84 -16.93
CA ASP A 297 -0.33 14.93 -17.93
C ASP A 297 1.13 15.32 -18.21
N TYR A 298 1.96 14.32 -18.49
CA TYR A 298 3.36 14.55 -18.85
C TYR A 298 3.48 15.16 -20.23
N THR A 299 4.48 16.04 -20.40
CA THR A 299 4.90 16.52 -21.73
C THR A 299 5.62 15.41 -22.49
N ALA A 300 5.83 15.61 -23.80
CA ALA A 300 6.59 14.66 -24.61
C ALA A 300 8.04 14.49 -24.13
N GLU A 301 8.67 15.59 -23.71
CA GLU A 301 10.04 15.60 -23.17
C GLU A 301 10.12 14.90 -21.83
N GLU A 302 9.12 15.10 -20.97
CA GLU A 302 9.02 14.39 -19.68
C GLU A 302 8.82 12.90 -19.90
N LEU A 303 7.94 12.50 -20.84
CA LEU A 303 7.75 11.09 -21.20
C LEU A 303 9.02 10.45 -21.77
N LEU A 304 9.73 11.15 -22.64
CA LEU A 304 11.01 10.68 -23.16
C LEU A 304 12.02 10.45 -22.02
N SER A 305 12.08 11.38 -21.08
CA SER A 305 12.93 11.26 -19.90
C SER A 305 12.51 10.07 -19.02
N ILE A 306 11.20 9.80 -18.88
CA ILE A 306 10.67 8.63 -18.19
C ILE A 306 11.06 7.33 -18.91
N VAL A 307 10.99 7.31 -20.25
CA VAL A 307 11.42 6.17 -21.08
C VAL A 307 12.91 5.87 -20.85
N HIS A 308 13.78 6.89 -20.85
CA HIS A 308 15.19 6.73 -20.51
C HIS A 308 15.41 6.18 -19.11
N LEU A 309 14.69 6.71 -18.12
CA LEU A 309 14.77 6.25 -16.75
C LEU A 309 14.33 4.78 -16.61
N MET A 310 13.24 4.40 -17.28
CA MET A 310 12.75 3.01 -17.28
C MET A 310 13.74 2.08 -18.01
N ALA A 311 14.31 2.47 -19.12
CA ALA A 311 15.36 1.70 -19.80
C ALA A 311 16.55 1.47 -18.87
N LYS A 312 17.05 2.52 -18.22
CA LYS A 312 18.16 2.45 -17.25
C LYS A 312 17.86 1.52 -16.08
N ASN A 313 16.64 1.58 -15.53
CA ASN A 313 16.21 0.70 -14.43
C ASN A 313 16.14 -0.77 -14.86
N ASN A 314 15.94 -1.05 -16.13
CA ASN A 314 16.00 -2.39 -16.73
C ASN A 314 17.40 -2.77 -17.21
N GLU A 315 18.46 -2.02 -16.82
CA GLU A 315 19.85 -2.23 -17.23
C GLU A 315 20.08 -2.07 -18.75
N HIS A 316 19.22 -1.28 -19.40
CA HIS A 316 19.30 -0.95 -20.82
C HIS A 316 19.60 0.53 -21.04
N LYS A 317 20.10 0.86 -22.22
CA LYS A 317 20.26 2.23 -22.72
C LYS A 317 19.60 2.38 -24.09
N LEU A 318 19.17 3.59 -24.42
CA LEU A 318 18.68 3.91 -25.74
C LEU A 318 19.87 4.30 -26.62
N ALA A 319 19.83 3.93 -27.93
CA ALA A 319 20.78 4.42 -28.89
C ALA A 319 20.50 5.91 -29.20
N ASP A 320 21.55 6.69 -29.51
CA ASP A 320 21.45 8.15 -29.67
C ASP A 320 20.39 8.61 -30.68
N VAL A 321 20.10 7.80 -31.72
CA VAL A 321 19.10 8.10 -32.76
C VAL A 321 17.66 7.84 -32.30
N VAL A 322 17.45 7.16 -31.15
CA VAL A 322 16.10 6.79 -30.67
C VAL A 322 15.30 8.03 -30.30
N ASP A 323 15.92 9.01 -29.69
CA ASP A 323 15.27 10.24 -29.23
C ASP A 323 14.67 11.04 -30.39
N GLU A 324 15.39 11.12 -31.53
CA GLU A 324 14.91 11.79 -32.75
C GLU A 324 13.64 11.12 -33.31
N THR A 325 13.49 9.82 -33.08
CA THR A 325 12.33 9.05 -33.52
C THR A 325 11.19 9.07 -32.50
N LEU A 326 11.50 8.95 -31.20
CA LEU A 326 10.51 8.88 -30.15
C LEU A 326 9.85 10.23 -29.85
N LEU A 327 10.61 11.33 -29.84
CA LEU A 327 10.07 12.64 -29.45
C LEU A 327 8.88 13.07 -30.32
N PRO A 328 8.98 13.06 -31.69
CA PRO A 328 7.82 13.40 -32.55
C PRO A 328 6.64 12.44 -32.38
N PHE A 329 6.91 11.18 -32.06
CA PHE A 329 5.86 10.20 -31.77
C PHE A 329 5.13 10.55 -30.47
N LEU A 330 5.87 10.81 -29.39
CA LEU A 330 5.32 11.20 -28.09
C LEU A 330 4.53 12.52 -28.17
N GLU A 331 4.99 13.51 -28.94
CA GLU A 331 4.25 14.76 -29.20
C GLU A 331 2.87 14.54 -29.83
N ARG A 332 2.73 13.51 -30.66
CA ARG A 332 1.44 13.12 -31.25
C ARG A 332 0.56 12.40 -30.21
N VAL A 333 1.16 11.48 -29.47
CA VAL A 333 0.45 10.68 -28.46
C VAL A 333 -0.08 11.57 -27.34
N CYS A 334 0.70 12.53 -26.85
CA CYS A 334 0.27 13.47 -25.80
C CYS A 334 -0.97 14.31 -26.18
N LYS A 335 -1.27 14.44 -27.46
CA LYS A 335 -2.47 15.17 -27.92
C LYS A 335 -3.76 14.33 -27.86
N LYS A 336 -3.62 12.99 -27.69
CA LYS A 336 -4.77 12.09 -27.57
C LYS A 336 -5.33 12.19 -26.15
N PRO A 337 -6.67 12.22 -25.96
CA PRO A 337 -7.25 12.17 -24.63
C PRO A 337 -6.92 10.82 -23.97
N ASN A 338 -6.63 10.85 -22.69
CA ASN A 338 -6.38 9.63 -21.86
C ASN A 338 -5.28 8.71 -22.39
N PHE A 339 -4.21 9.26 -22.98
CA PHE A 339 -3.11 8.47 -23.57
C PHE A 339 -2.31 7.58 -22.59
N GLY A 340 -2.60 7.63 -21.29
CA GLY A 340 -2.07 6.70 -20.30
C GLY A 340 -0.78 7.12 -19.61
N ASN A 341 -0.15 8.24 -20.00
CA ASN A 341 1.00 8.83 -19.31
C ASN A 341 2.15 7.82 -19.05
N GLY A 342 2.61 7.67 -17.81
CA GLY A 342 3.66 6.73 -17.45
C GLY A 342 3.32 5.26 -17.68
N ARG A 343 2.02 4.87 -17.75
CA ARG A 343 1.62 3.52 -18.17
C ARG A 343 1.94 3.33 -19.65
N PHE A 344 1.67 4.34 -20.47
CA PHE A 344 2.06 4.33 -21.89
C PHE A 344 3.58 4.18 -22.05
N ALA A 345 4.38 4.99 -21.34
CA ALA A 345 5.84 4.89 -21.39
C ALA A 345 6.34 3.49 -20.95
N ARG A 346 5.69 2.87 -19.98
CA ARG A 346 6.00 1.49 -19.55
C ARG A 346 5.71 0.49 -20.65
N ASN A 347 4.51 0.53 -21.23
CA ASN A 347 4.14 -0.38 -22.33
C ASN A 347 5.08 -0.21 -23.54
N LEU A 348 5.50 1.01 -23.80
CA LEU A 348 6.45 1.32 -24.88
C LEU A 348 7.82 0.66 -24.62
N ILE A 349 8.34 0.73 -23.41
CA ILE A 349 9.60 0.06 -23.04
C ILE A 349 9.45 -1.47 -23.05
N GLU A 350 8.38 -2.01 -22.50
CA GLU A 350 8.11 -3.46 -22.52
C GLU A 350 8.02 -3.99 -23.96
N GLY A 351 7.35 -3.24 -24.84
CA GLY A 351 7.31 -3.54 -26.28
C GLY A 351 8.69 -3.50 -26.92
N ALA A 352 9.51 -2.48 -26.60
CA ALA A 352 10.86 -2.34 -27.12
C ALA A 352 11.80 -3.47 -26.65
N LEU A 353 11.68 -3.92 -25.40
CA LEU A 353 12.43 -5.07 -24.90
C LEU A 353 12.05 -6.36 -25.64
N PHE A 354 10.76 -6.53 -25.94
CA PHE A 354 10.30 -7.65 -26.76
C PHE A 354 10.81 -7.55 -28.21
N GLY A 355 10.75 -6.36 -28.83
CA GLY A 355 11.30 -6.09 -30.16
C GLY A 355 12.80 -6.37 -30.23
N GLN A 356 13.56 -5.95 -29.21
CA GLN A 356 14.97 -6.25 -29.07
C GLN A 356 15.22 -7.76 -29.00
N ALA A 357 14.46 -8.49 -28.18
CA ALA A 357 14.59 -9.94 -28.06
C ALA A 357 14.37 -10.63 -29.41
N LEU A 358 13.35 -10.23 -30.19
CA LEU A 358 13.09 -10.73 -31.53
C LEU A 358 14.24 -10.40 -32.48
N ARG A 359 14.80 -9.21 -32.39
CA ARG A 359 15.97 -8.81 -33.20
C ARG A 359 17.19 -9.65 -32.90
N LEU A 360 17.49 -9.87 -31.63
CA LEU A 360 18.65 -10.63 -31.18
C LEU A 360 18.54 -12.11 -31.54
N THR A 361 17.35 -12.72 -31.42
CA THR A 361 17.17 -14.14 -31.82
C THR A 361 17.35 -14.42 -33.29
N ARG A 362 17.26 -13.39 -34.14
CA ARG A 362 17.54 -13.50 -35.61
C ARG A 362 19.01 -13.30 -35.97
N GLN A 363 19.87 -12.97 -35.01
CA GLN A 363 21.29 -12.76 -35.17
C GLN A 363 22.10 -13.99 -34.74
N ASN A 364 23.33 -14.10 -35.21
CA ASN A 364 24.22 -15.15 -34.77
C ASN A 364 24.74 -14.82 -33.35
N PHE A 365 24.37 -15.65 -32.36
CA PHE A 365 24.77 -15.47 -30.96
C PHE A 365 26.29 -15.39 -30.77
N SER A 366 27.10 -16.03 -31.62
CA SER A 366 28.56 -16.02 -31.49
C SER A 366 29.23 -14.69 -31.82
N THR A 367 28.53 -13.76 -32.44
CA THR A 367 29.04 -12.42 -32.81
C THR A 367 28.40 -11.29 -31.99
N MET A 368 27.53 -11.62 -31.06
CA MET A 368 26.77 -10.67 -30.28
C MET A 368 27.65 -10.05 -29.18
N THR A 369 27.64 -8.73 -29.09
CA THR A 369 28.36 -7.97 -28.08
C THR A 369 27.44 -7.63 -26.90
N MET A 370 28.00 -7.34 -25.71
CA MET A 370 27.22 -6.81 -24.58
C MET A 370 26.52 -5.50 -24.94
N ASP A 371 27.12 -4.68 -25.80
CA ASP A 371 26.50 -3.44 -26.27
C ASP A 371 25.22 -3.69 -27.09
N ASP A 372 25.20 -4.74 -27.91
CA ASP A 372 23.99 -5.14 -28.65
C ASP A 372 22.86 -5.61 -27.73
N ILE A 373 23.20 -6.23 -26.60
CA ILE A 373 22.26 -6.76 -25.62
C ILE A 373 21.68 -5.64 -24.78
N VAL A 374 22.45 -4.64 -24.36
CA VAL A 374 21.98 -3.57 -23.46
C VAL A 374 21.42 -2.37 -24.23
N THR A 375 21.57 -2.29 -25.56
CA THR A 375 21.17 -1.12 -26.36
C THR A 375 19.83 -1.37 -27.06
N LEU A 376 18.81 -0.59 -26.72
CA LEU A 376 17.55 -0.51 -27.47
C LEU A 376 17.74 0.41 -28.69
N LYS A 377 17.33 -0.05 -29.86
CA LYS A 377 17.43 0.66 -31.13
C LYS A 377 16.05 1.12 -31.60
N ALA A 378 15.95 2.16 -32.42
CA ALA A 378 14.67 2.70 -32.89
C ALA A 378 13.73 1.63 -33.50
N ARG A 379 14.27 0.65 -34.21
CA ARG A 379 13.51 -0.49 -34.78
C ARG A 379 12.98 -1.50 -33.76
N ASP A 380 13.39 -1.42 -32.52
CA ASP A 380 12.90 -2.30 -31.43
C ASP A 380 11.58 -1.76 -30.86
N PHE A 381 11.28 -0.47 -31.13
CA PHE A 381 10.04 0.18 -30.71
C PHE A 381 8.97 -0.02 -31.77
N ASP A 382 7.80 -0.46 -31.36
CA ASP A 382 6.60 -0.44 -32.19
C ASP A 382 5.95 0.95 -32.08
N LEU A 383 6.10 1.75 -33.12
CA LEU A 383 5.57 3.12 -33.19
C LEU A 383 4.32 3.18 -34.08
N THR A 384 3.68 2.05 -34.32
CA THR A 384 2.41 2.02 -35.02
C THR A 384 1.33 2.61 -34.09
N GLU A 385 0.56 3.54 -34.63
CA GLU A 385 -0.60 4.10 -33.94
C GLU A 385 -1.71 3.05 -33.95
N ASP A 386 -1.64 2.07 -33.05
CA ASP A 386 -2.74 1.16 -32.86
C ASP A 386 -3.81 1.89 -32.01
N ASP A 387 -4.97 2.17 -32.61
CA ASP A 387 -6.14 2.79 -31.98
C ASP A 387 -6.80 1.87 -30.91
N THR A 388 -6.12 0.80 -30.49
CA THR A 388 -6.68 -0.27 -29.65
C THR A 388 -6.65 0.02 -28.13
N LEU A 389 -6.49 1.26 -27.68
CA LEU A 389 -6.70 1.62 -26.28
C LEU A 389 -8.14 2.01 -25.93
N GLU A 390 -9.08 1.88 -26.87
CA GLU A 390 -10.53 1.86 -26.64
C GLU A 390 -11.06 0.42 -26.64
N GLU A 391 -10.59 -0.45 -25.79
CA GLU A 391 -11.40 -1.61 -25.41
C GLU A 391 -12.13 -1.28 -24.09
N GLU A 392 -13.35 -0.72 -24.22
CA GLU A 392 -14.40 -0.97 -23.24
C GLU A 392 -14.46 -2.49 -23.00
N PRO A 393 -14.61 -2.94 -21.75
CA PRO A 393 -14.76 -4.38 -21.48
C PRO A 393 -15.99 -4.87 -22.25
N LYS A 394 -15.77 -5.68 -23.28
CA LYS A 394 -16.85 -6.38 -23.98
C LYS A 394 -17.62 -7.17 -22.94
N HIS A 395 -18.81 -6.71 -22.62
CA HIS A 395 -19.81 -7.51 -21.93
C HIS A 395 -20.06 -8.77 -22.77
N ILE A 396 -19.47 -9.88 -22.37
CA ILE A 396 -19.90 -11.19 -22.83
C ILE A 396 -21.23 -11.48 -22.13
N GLY A 397 -22.30 -10.97 -22.72
CA GLY A 397 -23.66 -11.29 -22.35
C GLY A 397 -23.99 -12.68 -22.91
N PHE A 398 -24.11 -13.66 -22.04
CA PHE A 398 -24.89 -14.86 -22.38
C PHE A 398 -26.37 -14.45 -22.46
N ASN A 399 -26.90 -14.35 -23.67
CA ASN A 399 -28.34 -14.33 -23.90
C ASN A 399 -28.93 -15.67 -23.46
N ARG A 400 -29.76 -15.61 -22.43
CA ARG A 400 -30.94 -16.47 -22.26
C ARG A 400 -32.05 -15.63 -21.61
#